data_62be55562a371eaaf0d20ebed0a84660
#
_entry.id   62be55562a371eaaf0d20ebed0a84660
#
_cell.length_a   1.000
_cell.length_b   1.000
_cell.length_c   1.000
_cell.angle_alpha   90.00
_cell.angle_beta   90.00
_cell.angle_gamma   90.00
#
_symmetry.space_group_name_H-M   'P 1'
#
loop_
_entity.id
_entity.type
_entity.pdbx_description
1 polymer ?
#
loop_
_entity_poly.entity_id
_entity_poly.type
_entity_poly.pdbx_seq_one_letter_code
_entity_poly.pdbx_strand_id
1 'polypeptide(L)'
;MTKTTDIEYTVQIWKEGNQFVAHAMPLDVMSSGLTPEEARKALDEAVHLFLITAADMGTLQEILEEAGYEFRQGNWIGPSWVAIEKHSVAVSA
;
A
#
# COMPACT_ATOMS: atom_id res chain seq x y z
N MET A 1 10.01 26.70 -6.00
CA MET A 1 10.15 25.74 -4.90
C MET A 1 9.15 24.62 -5.07
N THR A 2 9.63 23.39 -5.11
CA THR A 2 8.77 22.24 -5.30
C THR A 2 8.09 21.88 -3.99
N LYS A 3 6.77 21.74 -4.02
CA LYS A 3 6.01 21.40 -2.84
C LYS A 3 5.87 19.87 -2.78
N THR A 4 6.35 19.29 -1.68
CA THR A 4 6.27 17.85 -1.48
C THR A 4 4.92 17.50 -0.85
N THR A 5 4.28 16.46 -1.35
CA THR A 5 3.03 15.95 -0.82
C THR A 5 3.29 14.54 -0.30
N ASP A 6 2.91 14.28 0.94
CA ASP A 6 3.04 12.95 1.51
C ASP A 6 1.79 12.13 1.22
N ILE A 7 2.01 10.86 0.91
CA ILE A 7 0.96 9.88 0.68
C ILE A 7 1.25 8.74 1.64
N GLU A 8 0.40 8.56 2.63
CA GLU A 8 0.61 7.48 3.60
C GLU A 8 0.03 6.18 3.09
N TYR A 9 0.55 5.07 3.57
CA TYR A 9 -0.01 3.75 3.30
C TYR A 9 0.31 2.81 4.44
N THR A 10 -0.50 1.77 4.57
CA THR A 10 -0.34 0.77 5.63
C THR A 10 0.27 -0.48 5.03
N VAL A 11 1.29 -1.01 5.69
CA VAL A 11 2.02 -2.19 5.22
C VAL A 11 1.59 -3.40 6.03
N GLN A 12 1.29 -4.48 5.33
CA GLN A 12 0.96 -5.77 5.90
C GLN A 12 1.96 -6.78 5.35
N ILE A 13 2.56 -7.59 6.21
CA ILE A 13 3.57 -8.57 5.81
C ILE A 13 3.18 -9.94 6.32
N TRP A 14 3.28 -10.96 5.45
CA TRP A 14 3.02 -12.34 5.85
C TRP A 14 4.03 -13.27 5.19
N LYS A 15 4.14 -14.47 5.74
CA LYS A 15 5.03 -15.50 5.18
C LYS A 15 4.25 -16.36 4.20
N GLU A 16 4.85 -16.60 3.06
CA GLU A 16 4.24 -17.42 2.00
C GLU A 16 5.30 -18.37 1.46
N GLY A 17 5.25 -19.64 1.88
CA GLY A 17 6.29 -20.60 1.55
C GLY A 17 7.62 -20.18 2.16
N ASN A 18 8.65 -20.02 1.33
CA ASN A 18 9.99 -19.60 1.76
C ASN A 18 10.21 -18.10 1.60
N GLN A 19 9.16 -17.34 1.33
CA GLN A 19 9.27 -15.91 1.12
C GLN A 19 8.35 -15.16 2.06
N PHE A 20 8.60 -13.85 2.15
CA PHE A 20 7.71 -12.93 2.82
C PHE A 20 7.10 -12.01 1.77
N VAL A 21 5.80 -11.77 1.90
CA VAL A 21 5.07 -10.88 1.01
C VAL A 21 4.69 -9.63 1.79
N ALA A 22 4.91 -8.47 1.19
CA ALA A 22 4.50 -7.19 1.76
C ALA A 22 3.44 -6.58 0.86
N HIS A 23 2.40 -6.04 1.48
CA HIS A 23 1.25 -5.48 0.78
C HIS A 23 0.95 -4.09 1.32
N ALA A 24 0.80 -3.13 0.42
CA ALA A 24 0.44 -1.75 0.77
C ALA A 24 -1.06 -1.56 0.61
N MET A 25 -1.70 -1.08 1.67
CA MET A 25 -3.13 -0.76 1.67
C MET A 25 -3.31 0.74 1.86
N PRO A 26 -4.26 1.37 1.20
CA PRO A 26 -5.27 0.81 0.29
C PRO A 26 -4.83 0.77 -1.18
N LEU A 27 -3.55 1.03 -1.48
CA LEU A 27 -3.04 1.08 -2.85
C LEU A 27 -3.06 -0.27 -3.57
N ASP A 28 -3.05 -1.35 -2.82
CA ASP A 28 -3.04 -2.72 -3.34
C ASP A 28 -1.79 -3.03 -4.18
N VAL A 29 -0.64 -2.56 -3.73
CA VAL A 29 0.66 -2.88 -4.33
C VAL A 29 1.33 -3.95 -3.48
N MET A 30 1.93 -4.95 -4.12
CA MET A 30 2.60 -6.05 -3.42
C MET A 30 4.03 -6.23 -3.90
N SER A 31 4.87 -6.73 -3.00
CA SER A 31 6.22 -7.13 -3.34
C SER A 31 6.64 -8.25 -2.37
N SER A 32 7.82 -8.82 -2.58
CA SER A 32 8.28 -9.95 -1.77
C SER A 32 9.77 -9.89 -1.52
N GLY A 33 10.23 -10.69 -0.57
CA GLY A 33 11.64 -10.83 -0.24
C GLY A 33 11.88 -12.08 0.59
N LEU A 34 13.15 -12.37 0.85
CA LEU A 34 13.54 -13.54 1.63
C LEU A 34 13.48 -13.28 3.14
N THR A 35 13.33 -12.04 3.55
CA THR A 35 13.13 -11.63 4.94
C THR A 35 12.03 -10.59 4.99
N PRO A 36 11.41 -10.36 6.16
CA PRO A 36 10.42 -9.29 6.28
C PRO A 36 11.01 -7.92 5.91
N GLU A 37 12.26 -7.66 6.27
CA GLU A 37 12.92 -6.39 5.96
C GLU A 37 13.11 -6.21 4.46
N GLU A 38 13.53 -7.28 3.77
CA GLU A 38 13.68 -7.23 2.32
C GLU A 38 12.33 -7.03 1.62
N ALA A 39 11.28 -7.71 2.10
CA ALA A 39 9.95 -7.54 1.55
C ALA A 39 9.44 -6.11 1.73
N ARG A 40 9.67 -5.53 2.92
CA ARG A 40 9.28 -4.15 3.23
C ARG A 40 9.99 -3.16 2.32
N LYS A 41 11.31 -3.34 2.18
CA LYS A 41 12.10 -2.46 1.32
C LYS A 41 11.66 -2.55 -0.14
N ALA A 42 11.46 -3.76 -0.62
CA ALA A 42 10.99 -3.97 -1.98
C ALA A 42 9.61 -3.35 -2.21
N LEU A 43 8.73 -3.43 -1.20
CA LEU A 43 7.41 -2.81 -1.29
C LEU A 43 7.52 -1.29 -1.37
N ASP A 44 8.34 -0.68 -0.52
CA ASP A 44 8.48 0.77 -0.52
C ASP A 44 9.00 1.28 -1.86
N GLU A 45 9.94 0.55 -2.47
CA GLU A 45 10.43 0.90 -3.80
C GLU A 45 9.33 0.76 -4.85
N ALA A 46 8.53 -0.31 -4.78
CA ALA A 46 7.44 -0.54 -5.72
C ALA A 46 6.35 0.51 -5.59
N VAL A 47 5.99 0.89 -4.37
CA VAL A 47 5.00 1.94 -4.12
C VAL A 47 5.50 3.28 -4.66
N HIS A 48 6.76 3.60 -4.39
CA HIS A 48 7.36 4.85 -4.86
C HIS A 48 7.29 4.93 -6.39
N LEU A 49 7.71 3.87 -7.07
CA LEU A 49 7.68 3.82 -8.53
C LEU A 49 6.26 3.92 -9.08
N PHE A 50 5.31 3.22 -8.45
CA PHE A 50 3.90 3.25 -8.85
C PHE A 50 3.35 4.67 -8.78
N LEU A 51 3.59 5.36 -7.67
CA LEU A 51 3.06 6.70 -7.45
C LEU A 51 3.72 7.75 -8.36
N ILE A 52 5.03 7.63 -8.58
CA ILE A 52 5.74 8.53 -9.51
C ILE A 52 5.21 8.34 -10.93
N THR A 53 5.03 7.10 -11.36
CA THR A 53 4.51 6.80 -12.68
C THR A 53 3.10 7.37 -12.86
N ALA A 54 2.25 7.21 -11.84
CA ALA A 54 0.89 7.76 -11.87
C ALA A 54 0.91 9.28 -11.95
N ALA A 55 1.82 9.93 -11.23
CA ALA A 55 1.96 11.38 -11.27
C ALA A 55 2.39 11.84 -12.66
N ASP A 56 3.36 11.15 -13.27
CA ASP A 56 3.83 11.48 -14.60
C ASP A 56 2.74 11.29 -15.66
N MET A 57 1.88 10.33 -15.48
CA MET A 57 0.76 10.07 -16.40
C MET A 57 -0.44 10.97 -16.14
N GLY A 58 -0.42 11.78 -15.08
CA GLY A 58 -1.52 12.65 -14.72
C GLY A 58 -2.71 11.95 -14.11
N THR A 59 -2.54 10.72 -13.60
CA THR A 59 -3.64 9.91 -13.03
C THR A 59 -3.56 9.75 -11.53
N LEU A 60 -2.58 10.36 -10.88
CA LEU A 60 -2.34 10.16 -9.44
C LEU A 60 -3.55 10.49 -8.58
N GLN A 61 -4.14 11.66 -8.77
CA GLN A 61 -5.29 12.07 -7.97
C GLN A 61 -6.45 11.10 -8.11
N GLU A 62 -6.77 10.70 -9.34
CA GLU A 62 -7.85 9.77 -9.62
C GLU A 62 -7.62 8.41 -8.93
N ILE A 63 -6.39 7.90 -9.04
CA ILE A 63 -6.02 6.62 -8.40
C ILE A 63 -6.18 6.70 -6.89
N LEU A 64 -5.72 7.78 -6.27
CA LEU A 64 -5.80 7.95 -4.83
C LEU A 64 -7.25 8.09 -4.36
N GLU A 65 -8.06 8.85 -5.07
CA GLU A 65 -9.47 9.00 -4.72
C GLU A 65 -10.23 7.69 -4.84
N GLU A 66 -9.96 6.91 -5.89
CA GLU A 66 -10.57 5.59 -6.06
C GLU A 66 -10.16 4.61 -4.97
N ALA A 67 -8.93 4.74 -4.46
CA ALA A 67 -8.43 3.89 -3.39
C ALA A 67 -8.96 4.29 -2.01
N GLY A 68 -9.69 5.39 -1.90
CA GLY A 68 -10.30 5.82 -0.65
C GLY A 68 -9.49 6.87 0.11
N TYR A 69 -8.51 7.49 -0.51
CA TYR A 69 -7.75 8.57 0.11
C TYR A 69 -8.52 9.87 0.12
N GLU A 70 -8.23 10.68 1.14
CA GLU A 70 -8.72 12.05 1.21
C GLU A 70 -7.53 13.00 1.27
N PHE A 71 -7.64 14.13 0.59
CA PHE A 71 -6.60 15.15 0.62
C PHE A 71 -6.89 16.12 1.75
N ARG A 72 -6.00 16.17 2.74
CA ARG A 72 -6.14 17.05 3.90
C ARG A 72 -4.82 17.72 4.22
N GLN A 73 -4.85 19.05 4.36
CA GLN A 73 -3.69 19.84 4.76
C GLN A 73 -2.44 19.54 3.94
N GLY A 74 -2.62 19.38 2.64
CA GLY A 74 -1.51 19.14 1.72
C GLY A 74 -1.05 17.70 1.61
N ASN A 75 -1.69 16.76 2.31
CA ASN A 75 -1.31 15.36 2.31
C ASN A 75 -2.48 14.45 1.95
N TRP A 76 -2.15 13.29 1.40
CA TRP A 76 -3.14 12.27 1.11
C TRP A 76 -3.20 11.29 2.27
N ILE A 77 -4.36 11.24 2.92
CA ILE A 77 -4.60 10.46 4.12
C ILE A 77 -5.44 9.25 3.75
N GLY A 78 -4.95 8.06 4.08
CA GLY A 78 -5.68 6.82 3.84
C GLY A 78 -6.75 6.58 4.90
N PRO A 79 -7.49 5.47 4.77
CA PRO A 79 -8.51 5.13 5.76
C PRO A 79 -7.90 4.86 7.12
N SER A 80 -8.65 5.18 8.17
CA SER A 80 -8.24 4.87 9.55
C SER A 80 -8.63 3.42 9.84
N TRP A 81 -7.63 2.54 9.89
CA TRP A 81 -7.87 1.13 10.17
C TRP A 81 -8.24 0.94 11.63
N VAL A 82 -9.40 0.33 11.88
CA VAL A 82 -9.87 0.06 13.25
C VAL A 82 -9.47 -1.34 13.68
N ALA A 83 -9.50 -2.30 12.78
CA ALA A 83 -9.16 -3.68 13.10
C ALA A 83 -8.68 -4.44 11.86
N ILE A 84 -7.75 -5.37 12.09
CA ILE A 84 -7.31 -6.33 11.09
C ILE A 84 -7.39 -7.67 11.79
N GLU A 85 -8.28 -8.56 11.33
CA GLU A 85 -8.64 -9.79 12.05
C GLU A 85 -8.64 -10.99 11.14
N LYS A 86 -8.38 -12.16 11.72
CA LYS A 86 -8.56 -13.42 11.02
C LYS A 86 -9.89 -14.02 11.44
N HIS A 87 -10.71 -14.37 10.47
CA HIS A 87 -11.98 -15.02 10.69
C HIS A 87 -11.96 -16.37 9.98
N SER A 88 -12.73 -17.30 10.51
CA SER A 88 -12.87 -18.63 9.90
C SER A 88 -14.33 -18.95 9.72
N VAL A 89 -14.64 -19.65 8.65
CA VAL A 89 -15.98 -20.17 8.40
C VAL A 89 -15.88 -21.61 7.95
N ALA A 90 -16.75 -22.47 8.50
CA ALA A 90 -16.80 -23.86 8.09
C ALA A 90 -17.74 -23.99 6.88
N VAL A 91 -17.25 -24.64 5.84
CA VAL A 91 -18.02 -24.86 4.62
C VAL A 91 -18.02 -26.35 4.31
N SER A 92 -19.19 -26.93 4.09
CA SER A 92 -19.33 -28.31 3.66
C SER A 92 -19.05 -28.39 2.16
N ALA A 93 -18.09 -29.21 1.80
CA ALA A 93 -17.72 -29.37 0.40
C ALA A 93 -18.35 -30.61 -0.20
#